data_865a2c0c936bd5988f36c6fb77f20a2e
#
_entry.id   865a2c0c936bd5988f36c6fb77f20a2e
#
_cell.length_a   1.000
_cell.length_b   1.000
_cell.length_c   1.000
_cell.angle_alpha   90.00
_cell.angle_beta   90.00
_cell.angle_gamma   90.00
#
_symmetry.space_group_name_H-M   'P 1'
#
loop_
_entity.id
_entity.type
_entity.pdbx_description
1 polymer ?
#
loop_
_entity_poly.entity_id
_entity_poly.type
_entity_poly.pdbx_seq_one_letter_code
_entity_poly.pdbx_strand_id
1 'polypeptide(L)'
;MIGEYIDIDAPYSFIGGGVLEPEIIDGLWDFWNDPAMETLFEKTPGHCGGMGEQINKEVKDSIDMTIPRYIKDKRICSYIDGLAEITREYVNYWPMLRTIHWDLQSDFNIQWYPKGGGFKQLHCERNNADIESVTRVMAWMTYLNDVEEGGETLFDIQQAKVKPKKGLTLIWPSDWTHFHKGCPAPNEEKMIITGWYNLVR
;
A
#
# COMPACT_ATOMS: atom_id res chain seq x y z
N MET A 1 15.73 12.45 -2.54
CA MET A 1 14.99 12.97 -3.72
C MET A 1 14.03 11.89 -4.16
N ILE A 2 12.84 12.25 -4.61
CA ILE A 2 11.93 11.30 -5.26
C ILE A 2 12.27 11.23 -6.74
N GLY A 3 12.06 10.07 -7.34
CA GLY A 3 12.15 9.90 -8.79
C GLY A 3 11.01 10.62 -9.52
N GLU A 4 10.90 10.36 -10.82
CA GLU A 4 9.88 10.96 -11.68
C GLU A 4 8.47 10.57 -11.19
N TYR A 5 7.52 11.55 -11.25
CA TYR A 5 6.11 11.28 -11.01
C TYR A 5 5.57 10.32 -12.08
N ILE A 6 4.85 9.31 -11.66
CA ILE A 6 4.27 8.29 -12.54
C ILE A 6 2.75 8.47 -12.56
N ASP A 7 2.20 8.64 -13.76
CA ASP A 7 0.77 8.55 -14.04
C ASP A 7 0.51 7.24 -14.79
N ILE A 8 -0.50 6.50 -14.36
CA ILE A 8 -0.91 5.29 -15.07
C ILE A 8 -1.75 5.71 -16.26
N ASP A 9 -1.24 5.42 -17.44
CA ASP A 9 -1.82 5.84 -18.73
C ASP A 9 -3.18 5.15 -18.99
N ALA A 10 -4.18 5.69 -18.32
CA ALA A 10 -5.59 5.40 -18.56
C ALA A 10 -6.36 6.70 -18.30
N PRO A 11 -7.23 7.16 -19.22
CA PRO A 11 -7.98 8.40 -19.04
C PRO A 11 -8.73 8.39 -17.70
N TYR A 12 -8.47 9.40 -16.87
CA TYR A 12 -9.08 9.55 -15.54
C TYR A 12 -8.85 8.35 -14.61
N SER A 13 -7.67 7.72 -14.69
CA SER A 13 -7.36 6.60 -13.79
C SER A 13 -7.32 7.01 -12.33
N PHE A 14 -6.94 8.25 -12.02
CA PHE A 14 -6.65 8.74 -10.68
C PHE A 14 -5.63 7.87 -9.92
N ILE A 15 -4.87 7.04 -10.63
CA ILE A 15 -3.78 6.22 -10.10
C ILE A 15 -2.49 6.91 -10.51
N GLY A 16 -1.71 7.29 -9.54
CA GLY A 16 -0.42 7.93 -9.76
C GLY A 16 0.55 7.63 -8.64
N GLY A 17 1.72 8.21 -8.68
CA GLY A 17 2.71 7.99 -7.64
C GLY A 17 4.11 8.41 -8.04
N GLY A 18 5.10 7.68 -7.57
CA GLY A 18 6.51 7.96 -7.83
C GLY A 18 7.39 6.80 -7.41
N VAL A 19 8.69 6.98 -7.52
CA VAL A 19 9.67 5.96 -7.09
C VAL A 19 10.49 6.52 -5.95
N LEU A 20 10.55 5.78 -4.85
CA LEU A 20 11.42 6.07 -3.71
C LEU A 20 12.85 5.57 -3.96
N GLU A 21 13.82 6.25 -3.38
CA GLU A 21 15.22 5.85 -3.42
C GLU A 21 15.43 4.45 -2.82
N PRO A 22 16.32 3.64 -3.41
CA PRO A 22 16.57 2.28 -2.95
C PRO A 22 16.92 2.16 -1.47
N GLU A 23 17.65 3.12 -0.91
CA GLU A 23 18.10 3.15 0.48
C GLU A 23 16.93 3.24 1.47
N ILE A 24 15.84 3.93 1.10
CA ILE A 24 14.61 4.01 1.89
C ILE A 24 13.97 2.62 1.96
N ILE A 25 13.93 1.91 0.83
CA ILE A 25 13.35 0.57 0.75
C ILE A 25 14.21 -0.45 1.49
N ASP A 26 15.53 -0.37 1.38
CA ASP A 26 16.46 -1.21 2.14
C ASP A 26 16.26 -1.03 3.65
N GLY A 27 16.02 0.20 4.10
CA GLY A 27 15.66 0.49 5.47
C GLY A 27 14.39 -0.22 5.95
N LEU A 28 13.38 -0.38 5.08
CA LEU A 28 12.15 -1.13 5.42
C LEU A 28 12.41 -2.64 5.51
N TRP A 29 13.28 -3.19 4.66
CA TRP A 29 13.73 -4.58 4.77
C TRP A 29 14.51 -4.81 6.06
N ASP A 30 15.40 -3.89 6.45
CA ASP A 30 16.12 -3.95 7.72
C ASP A 30 15.16 -3.86 8.91
N PHE A 31 14.10 -3.02 8.81
CA PHE A 31 13.06 -2.94 9.84
C PHE A 31 12.29 -4.26 9.98
N TRP A 32 11.86 -4.86 8.87
CA TRP A 32 11.15 -6.13 8.85
C TRP A 32 11.97 -7.28 9.45
N ASN A 33 13.28 -7.31 9.20
CA ASN A 33 14.19 -8.36 9.64
C ASN A 33 14.83 -8.09 11.01
N ASP A 34 14.53 -6.95 11.65
CA ASP A 34 15.09 -6.59 12.94
C ASP A 34 14.40 -7.38 14.08
N PRO A 35 15.12 -8.24 14.81
CA PRO A 35 14.53 -9.03 15.90
C PRO A 35 13.88 -8.17 17.01
N ALA A 36 14.40 -6.95 17.24
CA ALA A 36 13.80 -6.02 18.19
C ALA A 36 12.43 -5.54 17.72
N MET A 37 12.27 -5.31 16.42
CA MET A 37 10.99 -4.91 15.84
C MET A 37 10.00 -6.07 15.79
N GLU A 38 10.46 -7.29 15.51
CA GLU A 38 9.61 -8.50 15.57
C GLU A 38 9.08 -8.77 16.99
N THR A 39 9.83 -8.39 18.02
CA THR A 39 9.37 -8.47 19.41
C THR A 39 8.31 -7.42 19.74
N LEU A 40 8.36 -6.25 19.10
CA LEU A 40 7.43 -5.14 19.32
C LEU A 40 6.18 -5.21 18.45
N PHE A 41 6.32 -5.73 17.24
CA PHE A 41 5.28 -5.79 16.22
C PHE A 41 5.18 -7.21 15.68
N GLU A 42 4.16 -7.94 16.14
CA GLU A 42 3.97 -9.33 15.75
C GLU A 42 3.72 -9.47 14.25
N LYS A 43 4.37 -10.45 13.65
CA LYS A 43 4.07 -10.90 12.28
C LYS A 43 2.94 -11.92 12.31
N THR A 44 1.78 -11.53 11.78
CA THR A 44 0.57 -12.38 11.80
C THR A 44 0.11 -12.75 10.40
N PRO A 45 -0.60 -13.88 10.22
CA PRO A 45 -1.26 -14.16 8.95
C PRO A 45 -2.18 -13.02 8.54
N GLY A 46 -2.16 -12.65 7.25
CA GLY A 46 -2.98 -11.56 6.74
C GLY A 46 -4.48 -11.84 6.88
N HIS A 47 -5.21 -10.84 7.35
CA HIS A 47 -6.65 -10.90 7.54
C HIS A 47 -7.39 -10.35 6.32
N CYS A 48 -8.55 -10.93 6.02
CA CYS A 48 -9.48 -10.40 5.03
C CYS A 48 -10.52 -9.57 5.78
N GLY A 49 -10.73 -8.31 5.36
CA GLY A 49 -11.74 -7.44 5.95
C GLY A 49 -13.17 -7.97 5.75
N GLY A 50 -14.01 -7.74 6.75
CA GLY A 50 -15.41 -8.14 6.82
C GLY A 50 -15.84 -8.21 8.28
N MET A 51 -17.13 -8.38 8.57
CA MET A 51 -17.61 -8.59 9.94
C MET A 51 -17.12 -9.95 10.46
N GLY A 52 -15.97 -9.97 11.10
CA GLY A 52 -15.22 -11.12 11.56
C GLY A 52 -13.93 -11.28 10.78
N GLU A 53 -12.83 -10.82 11.35
CA GLU A 53 -11.49 -11.02 10.82
C GLU A 53 -11.26 -12.52 10.57
N GLN A 54 -11.21 -12.92 9.31
CA GLN A 54 -10.99 -14.31 8.93
C GLN A 54 -9.67 -14.44 8.19
N ILE A 55 -8.86 -15.39 8.64
CA ILE A 55 -7.71 -15.85 7.88
C ILE A 55 -8.25 -16.78 6.78
N ASN A 56 -8.15 -16.34 5.53
CA ASN A 56 -8.52 -17.14 4.35
C ASN A 56 -7.47 -16.97 3.26
N LYS A 57 -6.56 -17.93 3.17
CA LYS A 57 -5.45 -17.92 2.21
C LYS A 57 -5.88 -17.98 0.74
N GLU A 58 -7.09 -18.45 0.44
CA GLU A 58 -7.66 -18.39 -0.91
C GLU A 58 -8.00 -16.95 -1.32
N VAL A 59 -8.29 -16.10 -0.34
CA VAL A 59 -8.55 -14.67 -0.54
C VAL A 59 -7.28 -13.84 -0.40
N LYS A 60 -6.57 -13.99 0.73
CA LYS A 60 -5.34 -13.27 1.05
C LYS A 60 -4.34 -14.20 1.70
N ASP A 61 -3.23 -14.48 1.03
CA ASP A 61 -2.13 -15.27 1.56
C ASP A 61 -0.92 -14.38 1.74
N SER A 62 -0.78 -13.84 2.94
CA SER A 62 0.33 -12.96 3.36
C SER A 62 0.66 -13.16 4.84
N ILE A 63 1.80 -12.62 5.25
CA ILE A 63 2.17 -12.34 6.63
C ILE A 63 2.25 -10.81 6.74
N ASP A 64 1.54 -10.25 7.70
CA ASP A 64 1.41 -8.82 7.89
C ASP A 64 2.06 -8.40 9.22
N MET A 65 2.72 -7.24 9.21
CA MET A 65 3.20 -6.54 10.41
C MET A 65 2.54 -5.17 10.45
N THR A 66 1.71 -4.92 11.45
CA THR A 66 1.04 -3.63 11.64
C THR A 66 1.97 -2.65 12.34
N ILE A 67 2.14 -1.48 11.74
CA ILE A 67 3.02 -0.41 12.19
C ILE A 67 2.17 0.75 12.70
N PRO A 68 2.31 1.14 13.98
CA PRO A 68 1.61 2.31 14.52
C PRO A 68 2.03 3.59 13.80
N ARG A 69 1.07 4.43 13.41
CA ARG A 69 1.31 5.70 12.69
C ARG A 69 2.24 6.69 13.41
N TYR A 70 2.35 6.58 14.73
CA TYR A 70 3.18 7.46 15.58
C TYR A 70 4.55 6.88 15.92
N ILE A 71 4.95 5.79 15.28
CA ILE A 71 6.27 5.19 15.48
C ILE A 71 7.40 6.18 15.17
N LYS A 72 8.48 6.12 15.97
CA LYS A 72 9.64 7.02 15.83
C LYS A 72 10.90 6.28 15.33
N ASP A 73 10.75 5.11 14.75
CA ASP A 73 11.88 4.44 14.11
C ASP A 73 12.33 5.22 12.88
N LYS A 74 13.63 5.46 12.76
CA LYS A 74 14.21 6.32 11.70
C LYS A 74 13.93 5.77 10.29
N ARG A 75 13.89 4.44 10.12
CA ARG A 75 13.64 3.77 8.83
C ARG A 75 12.21 4.06 8.36
N ILE A 76 11.26 3.94 9.28
CA ILE A 76 9.85 4.26 9.01
C ILE A 76 9.65 5.76 8.81
N CYS A 77 10.27 6.61 9.63
CA CYS A 77 10.19 8.07 9.45
C CYS A 77 10.72 8.48 8.08
N SER A 78 11.87 7.95 7.65
CA SER A 78 12.42 8.22 6.31
C SER A 78 11.48 7.80 5.18
N TYR A 79 10.80 6.64 5.34
CA TYR A 79 9.78 6.20 4.38
C TYR A 79 8.58 7.15 4.35
N ILE A 80 8.06 7.57 5.50
CA ILE A 80 6.91 8.49 5.60
C ILE A 80 7.25 9.86 5.00
N ASP A 81 8.47 10.35 5.19
CA ASP A 81 8.93 11.60 4.57
C ASP A 81 8.94 11.48 3.04
N GLY A 82 9.46 10.39 2.49
CA GLY A 82 9.44 10.11 1.06
C GLY A 82 8.02 9.94 0.51
N LEU A 83 7.15 9.21 1.22
CA LEU A 83 5.73 9.08 0.87
C LEU A 83 5.03 10.44 0.85
N ALA A 84 5.34 11.33 1.80
CA ALA A 84 4.77 12.69 1.85
C ALA A 84 5.20 13.53 0.63
N GLU A 85 6.43 13.36 0.14
CA GLU A 85 6.89 14.03 -1.09
C GLU A 85 6.11 13.53 -2.31
N ILE A 86 5.98 12.20 -2.49
CA ILE A 86 5.20 11.61 -3.58
C ILE A 86 3.73 12.07 -3.50
N THR A 87 3.16 12.08 -2.31
CA THR A 87 1.78 12.52 -2.08
C THR A 87 1.60 14.00 -2.43
N ARG A 88 2.59 14.84 -2.17
CA ARG A 88 2.56 16.26 -2.57
C ARG A 88 2.49 16.40 -4.10
N GLU A 89 3.27 15.61 -4.85
CA GLU A 89 3.21 15.61 -6.31
C GLU A 89 1.87 15.07 -6.83
N TYR A 90 1.33 14.02 -6.22
CA TYR A 90 0.00 13.52 -6.53
C TYR A 90 -1.09 14.59 -6.32
N VAL A 91 -1.02 15.35 -5.23
CA VAL A 91 -1.94 16.49 -4.94
C VAL A 91 -1.70 17.66 -5.91
N ASN A 92 -0.49 17.90 -6.37
CA ASN A 92 -0.21 18.90 -7.41
C ASN A 92 -0.88 18.53 -8.73
N TYR A 93 -0.88 17.24 -9.07
CA TYR A 93 -1.55 16.72 -10.27
C TYR A 93 -3.08 16.72 -10.12
N TRP A 94 -3.60 16.39 -8.92
CA TRP A 94 -5.01 16.38 -8.57
C TRP A 94 -5.36 17.46 -7.52
N PRO A 95 -5.34 18.76 -7.90
CA PRO A 95 -5.41 19.87 -6.93
C PRO A 95 -6.74 19.97 -6.16
N MET A 96 -7.79 19.28 -6.59
CA MET A 96 -9.06 19.22 -5.86
C MET A 96 -8.90 18.58 -4.48
N LEU A 97 -7.91 17.70 -4.29
CA LEU A 97 -7.59 17.10 -2.98
C LEU A 97 -7.22 18.13 -1.91
N ARG A 98 -6.81 19.34 -2.28
CA ARG A 98 -6.55 20.45 -1.34
C ARG A 98 -7.81 21.02 -0.70
N THR A 99 -8.99 20.72 -1.23
CA THR A 99 -10.28 21.16 -0.68
C THR A 99 -10.85 20.18 0.35
N ILE A 100 -10.19 19.05 0.53
CA ILE A 100 -10.60 17.99 1.46
C ILE A 100 -9.55 17.93 2.59
N HIS A 101 -10.05 17.83 3.84
CA HIS A 101 -9.17 17.70 5.00
C HIS A 101 -8.89 16.20 5.23
N TRP A 102 -7.68 15.76 4.99
CA TRP A 102 -7.22 14.37 5.15
C TRP A 102 -5.79 14.33 5.67
N ASP A 103 -5.45 13.23 6.33
CA ASP A 103 -4.11 12.98 6.87
C ASP A 103 -3.89 11.48 7.09
N LEU A 104 -2.65 11.09 7.41
CA LEU A 104 -2.30 9.74 7.86
C LEU A 104 -2.82 9.54 9.29
N GLN A 105 -3.98 8.92 9.44
CA GLN A 105 -4.66 8.74 10.73
C GLN A 105 -4.71 7.29 11.20
N SER A 106 -4.53 6.33 10.30
CA SER A 106 -4.55 4.89 10.60
C SER A 106 -3.15 4.33 10.73
N ASP A 107 -3.02 3.24 11.47
CA ASP A 107 -1.88 2.36 11.39
C ASP A 107 -1.78 1.76 9.99
N PHE A 108 -0.60 1.31 9.58
CA PHE A 108 -0.35 0.79 8.25
C PHE A 108 0.42 -0.52 8.32
N ASN A 109 0.54 -1.25 7.21
CA ASN A 109 1.04 -2.61 7.23
C ASN A 109 2.23 -2.80 6.28
N ILE A 110 3.27 -3.48 6.75
CA ILE A 110 4.19 -4.20 5.88
C ILE A 110 3.62 -5.60 5.66
N GLN A 111 3.51 -6.03 4.41
CA GLN A 111 2.91 -7.30 4.02
C GLN A 111 3.87 -8.09 3.15
N TRP A 112 4.24 -9.27 3.63
CA TRP A 112 5.03 -10.23 2.88
C TRP A 112 4.13 -11.32 2.31
N TYR A 113 4.24 -11.58 1.02
CA TYR A 113 3.51 -12.60 0.29
C TYR A 113 4.46 -13.70 -0.13
N PRO A 114 4.22 -14.97 0.25
CA PRO A 114 5.01 -16.11 -0.22
C PRO A 114 4.83 -16.33 -1.73
N LYS A 115 5.63 -17.19 -2.31
CA LYS A 115 5.44 -17.66 -3.69
C LYS A 115 4.02 -18.19 -3.88
N GLY A 116 3.32 -17.69 -4.92
CA GLY A 116 1.91 -17.95 -5.16
C GLY A 116 0.94 -17.20 -4.24
N GLY A 117 1.44 -16.46 -3.26
CA GLY A 117 0.64 -15.59 -2.39
C GLY A 117 0.18 -14.32 -3.06
N GLY A 118 -0.84 -13.68 -2.49
CA GLY A 118 -1.41 -12.45 -3.00
C GLY A 118 -2.69 -12.08 -2.28
N PHE A 119 -3.23 -10.90 -2.55
CA PHE A 119 -4.59 -10.53 -2.20
C PHE A 119 -5.47 -10.70 -3.43
N LYS A 120 -5.97 -11.92 -3.63
CA LYS A 120 -6.54 -12.44 -4.87
C LYS A 120 -7.97 -11.95 -5.13
N GLN A 121 -8.69 -11.53 -4.09
CA GLN A 121 -10.07 -11.03 -4.21
C GLN A 121 -10.06 -9.57 -4.67
N LEU A 122 -10.91 -9.26 -5.65
CA LEU A 122 -11.23 -7.88 -6.02
C LEU A 122 -11.91 -7.18 -4.84
N HIS A 123 -11.35 -6.03 -4.44
CA HIS A 123 -11.85 -5.22 -3.35
C HIS A 123 -11.59 -3.74 -3.62
N CYS A 124 -12.23 -2.88 -2.84
CA CYS A 124 -11.88 -1.48 -2.68
C CYS A 124 -11.64 -1.23 -1.19
N GLU A 125 -10.97 -0.15 -0.85
CA GLU A 125 -10.54 0.13 0.51
C GLU A 125 -11.66 0.61 1.43
N ARG A 126 -12.72 1.20 0.84
CA ARG A 126 -13.91 1.70 1.51
C ARG A 126 -15.07 0.71 1.32
N ASN A 127 -14.93 -0.50 1.85
CA ASN A 127 -15.90 -1.58 1.67
C ASN A 127 -16.63 -2.01 2.95
N ASN A 128 -16.31 -1.43 4.10
CA ASN A 128 -16.91 -1.71 5.40
C ASN A 128 -17.64 -0.50 5.97
N ALA A 129 -18.54 -0.75 6.93
CA ALA A 129 -19.30 0.28 7.62
C ALA A 129 -18.62 0.81 8.91
N ASP A 130 -17.42 0.32 9.25
CA ASP A 130 -16.65 0.84 10.37
C ASP A 130 -16.10 2.24 10.06
N ILE A 131 -15.90 3.05 11.11
CA ILE A 131 -15.50 4.46 10.98
C ILE A 131 -14.16 4.60 10.24
N GLU A 132 -13.22 3.72 10.49
CA GLU A 132 -11.92 3.78 9.84
C GLU A 132 -12.05 3.59 8.33
N SER A 133 -12.73 2.54 7.89
CA SER A 133 -12.95 2.28 6.46
C SER A 133 -13.74 3.38 5.77
N VAL A 134 -14.83 3.90 6.37
CA VAL A 134 -15.65 4.94 5.72
C VAL A 134 -14.95 6.28 5.60
N THR A 135 -13.93 6.55 6.41
CA THR A 135 -13.15 7.79 6.34
C THR A 135 -11.98 7.74 5.36
N ARG A 136 -11.62 6.58 4.80
CA ARG A 136 -10.52 6.45 3.84
C ARG A 136 -10.78 7.27 2.58
N VAL A 137 -9.85 8.15 2.24
CA VAL A 137 -9.92 9.01 1.04
C VAL A 137 -9.06 8.42 -0.07
N MET A 138 -7.83 8.08 0.26
CA MET A 138 -6.86 7.52 -0.65
C MET A 138 -6.16 6.33 0.00
N ALA A 139 -5.86 5.34 -0.79
CA ALA A 139 -4.91 4.29 -0.46
C ALA A 139 -3.54 4.63 -1.05
N TRP A 140 -2.50 4.14 -0.41
CA TRP A 140 -1.14 4.17 -0.92
C TRP A 140 -0.47 2.81 -0.70
N MET A 141 0.44 2.45 -1.58
CA MET A 141 1.19 1.22 -1.51
C MET A 141 2.55 1.38 -2.18
N THR A 142 3.60 0.85 -1.57
CA THR A 142 4.94 0.80 -2.15
C THR A 142 5.39 -0.66 -2.28
N TYR A 143 5.90 -1.05 -3.44
CA TYR A 143 6.58 -2.34 -3.63
C TYR A 143 7.98 -2.27 -3.04
N LEU A 144 8.35 -3.28 -2.22
CA LEU A 144 9.64 -3.34 -1.57
C LEU A 144 10.66 -4.20 -2.33
N ASN A 145 10.22 -4.93 -3.35
CA ASN A 145 11.08 -5.70 -4.24
C ASN A 145 10.53 -5.72 -5.67
N ASP A 146 11.40 -6.06 -6.61
CA ASP A 146 11.02 -6.41 -7.96
C ASP A 146 10.38 -7.80 -7.99
N VAL A 147 9.47 -8.03 -8.93
CA VAL A 147 8.91 -9.34 -9.24
C VAL A 147 8.87 -9.48 -10.75
N GLU A 148 9.51 -10.52 -11.29
CA GLU A 148 9.63 -10.70 -12.73
C GLU A 148 8.36 -11.29 -13.35
N GLU A 149 7.73 -12.26 -12.68
CA GLU A 149 6.54 -12.95 -13.18
C GLU A 149 5.37 -12.85 -12.22
N GLY A 150 4.26 -12.27 -12.67
CA GLY A 150 3.08 -12.07 -11.83
C GLY A 150 3.26 -10.95 -10.81
N GLY A 151 2.55 -11.05 -9.69
CA GLY A 151 2.65 -10.09 -8.58
C GLY A 151 2.03 -8.71 -8.81
N GLU A 152 1.48 -8.45 -9.99
CA GLU A 152 0.93 -7.14 -10.36
C GLU A 152 -0.22 -6.72 -9.45
N THR A 153 -0.39 -5.41 -9.28
CA THR A 153 -1.65 -4.84 -8.82
C THR A 153 -2.53 -4.56 -10.02
N LEU A 154 -3.67 -5.26 -10.09
CA LEU A 154 -4.65 -5.12 -11.15
C LEU A 154 -5.77 -4.20 -10.67
N PHE A 155 -6.06 -3.14 -11.43
CA PHE A 155 -7.21 -2.26 -11.27
C PHE A 155 -8.25 -2.61 -12.33
N ASP A 156 -9.40 -3.12 -11.90
CA ASP A 156 -10.38 -3.75 -12.80
C ASP A 156 -11.08 -2.73 -13.71
N ILE A 157 -11.60 -1.66 -13.13
CA ILE A 157 -12.35 -0.64 -13.88
C ILE A 157 -11.43 0.12 -14.84
N GLN A 158 -10.21 0.46 -14.39
CA GLN A 158 -9.21 1.16 -15.18
C GLN A 158 -8.52 0.27 -16.21
N GLN A 159 -8.73 -1.07 -16.14
CA GLN A 159 -8.05 -2.07 -16.98
C GLN A 159 -6.52 -1.92 -16.93
N ALA A 160 -6.00 -1.50 -15.78
CA ALA A 160 -4.60 -1.27 -15.57
C ALA A 160 -3.96 -2.39 -14.76
N LYS A 161 -2.73 -2.76 -15.13
CA LYS A 161 -1.87 -3.68 -14.40
C LYS A 161 -0.55 -2.99 -14.10
N VAL A 162 -0.20 -2.92 -12.82
CA VAL A 162 1.06 -2.31 -12.40
C VAL A 162 2.00 -3.41 -11.92
N LYS A 163 3.13 -3.57 -12.62
CA LYS A 163 4.16 -4.55 -12.30
C LYS A 163 4.92 -4.10 -11.04
N PRO A 164 5.21 -5.01 -10.08
CA PRO A 164 6.04 -4.69 -8.94
C PRO A 164 7.44 -4.25 -9.37
N LYS A 165 7.84 -3.10 -8.85
CA LYS A 165 9.18 -2.56 -9.00
C LYS A 165 9.62 -1.95 -7.67
N LYS A 166 10.79 -2.31 -7.18
CA LYS A 166 11.33 -1.81 -5.91
C LYS A 166 11.25 -0.28 -5.85
N GLY A 167 10.63 0.26 -4.81
CA GLY A 167 10.43 1.68 -4.58
C GLY A 167 9.22 2.28 -5.30
N LEU A 168 8.60 1.59 -6.26
CA LEU A 168 7.40 2.11 -6.93
C LEU A 168 6.26 2.25 -5.92
N THR A 169 5.84 3.47 -5.71
CA THR A 169 4.75 3.86 -4.83
C THR A 169 3.56 4.29 -5.66
N LEU A 170 2.39 3.72 -5.36
CA LEU A 170 1.11 4.06 -5.97
C LEU A 170 0.21 4.75 -4.95
N ILE A 171 -0.59 5.71 -5.44
CA ILE A 171 -1.66 6.38 -4.70
C ILE A 171 -2.91 6.34 -5.57
N TRP A 172 -4.07 6.00 -4.97
CA TRP A 172 -5.35 5.94 -5.69
C TRP A 172 -6.52 6.21 -4.74
N PRO A 173 -7.71 6.61 -5.26
CA PRO A 173 -8.93 6.78 -4.45
C PRO A 173 -9.38 5.47 -3.80
N SER A 174 -9.86 5.55 -2.56
CA SER A 174 -10.26 4.37 -1.77
C SER A 174 -11.64 3.80 -2.14
N ASP A 175 -12.36 4.44 -3.05
CA ASP A 175 -13.75 4.15 -3.37
C ASP A 175 -13.96 2.96 -4.31
N TRP A 176 -15.22 2.54 -4.45
CA TRP A 176 -15.69 1.46 -5.33
C TRP A 176 -15.29 1.63 -6.81
N THR A 177 -14.94 2.85 -7.23
CA THR A 177 -14.40 3.13 -8.56
C THR A 177 -13.01 2.53 -8.79
N HIS A 178 -12.33 2.10 -7.74
CA HIS A 178 -10.97 1.57 -7.78
C HIS A 178 -10.88 0.14 -7.20
N PHE A 179 -11.79 -0.74 -7.69
CA PHE A 179 -11.67 -2.15 -7.39
C PHE A 179 -10.35 -2.70 -7.92
N HIS A 180 -9.60 -3.32 -7.04
CA HIS A 180 -8.26 -3.85 -7.37
C HIS A 180 -7.98 -5.16 -6.65
N LYS A 181 -6.92 -5.84 -7.07
CA LYS A 181 -6.39 -7.03 -6.42
C LYS A 181 -4.88 -7.15 -6.62
N GLY A 182 -4.21 -7.83 -5.70
CA GLY A 182 -2.83 -8.26 -5.85
C GLY A 182 -2.76 -9.65 -6.50
N CYS A 183 -2.26 -9.71 -7.74
CA CYS A 183 -2.03 -10.97 -8.42
C CYS A 183 -0.95 -11.78 -7.71
N PRO A 184 -1.05 -13.12 -7.69
CA PRO A 184 0.01 -13.97 -7.20
C PRO A 184 1.30 -13.85 -8.04
N ALA A 185 2.46 -13.95 -7.38
CA ALA A 185 3.75 -14.15 -8.01
C ALA A 185 4.10 -15.65 -7.88
N PRO A 186 4.02 -16.44 -8.94
CA PRO A 186 4.08 -17.91 -8.81
C PRO A 186 5.43 -18.44 -8.33
N ASN A 187 6.50 -17.76 -8.71
CA ASN A 187 7.87 -18.24 -8.51
C ASN A 187 8.68 -17.36 -7.52
N GLU A 188 8.13 -16.24 -7.11
CA GLU A 188 8.83 -15.25 -6.29
C GLU A 188 7.98 -14.82 -5.10
N GLU A 189 8.63 -14.34 -4.06
CA GLU A 189 7.95 -13.63 -2.98
C GLU A 189 7.74 -12.17 -3.37
N LYS A 190 6.71 -11.55 -2.81
CA LYS A 190 6.43 -10.14 -2.97
C LYS A 190 6.28 -9.48 -1.61
N MET A 191 6.83 -8.29 -1.48
CA MET A 191 6.68 -7.50 -0.25
C MET A 191 6.22 -6.09 -0.59
N ILE A 192 5.28 -5.58 0.19
CA ILE A 192 4.76 -4.22 0.07
C ILE A 192 4.66 -3.56 1.44
N ILE A 193 4.58 -2.24 1.45
CA ILE A 193 4.05 -1.47 2.56
C ILE A 193 2.82 -0.70 2.06
N THR A 194 1.73 -0.67 2.85
CA THR A 194 0.46 -0.09 2.43
C THR A 194 -0.31 0.51 3.59
N GLY A 195 -1.10 1.54 3.30
CA GLY A 195 -1.96 2.22 4.26
C GLY A 195 -2.91 3.21 3.58
N TRP A 196 -3.47 4.11 4.39
CA TRP A 196 -4.54 4.99 3.94
C TRP A 196 -4.36 6.41 4.45
N TYR A 197 -4.85 7.37 3.67
CA TYR A 197 -5.16 8.71 4.14
C TYR A 197 -6.65 8.79 4.48
N ASN A 198 -6.97 9.28 5.65
CA ASN A 198 -8.33 9.35 6.17
C ASN A 198 -8.81 10.80 6.29
N LEU A 199 -10.12 11.01 6.16
CA LEU A 199 -10.73 12.29 6.50
C LEU A 199 -10.43 12.66 7.96
N VAL A 200 -10.10 13.92 8.18
CA VAL A 200 -9.88 14.50 9.50
C VAL A 200 -10.85 15.66 9.75
N ARG A 201 -11.14 15.92 11.02
CA ARG A 201 -12.00 17.03 11.45
C ARG A 201 -11.22 18.31 11.52
#